data_e38077962f50544f76ccbeb45dd52422
#
_entry.id   e38077962f50544f76ccbeb45dd52422
#
_cell.length_a   1.000
_cell.length_b   1.000
_cell.length_c   1.000
_cell.angle_alpha   90.00
_cell.angle_beta   90.00
_cell.angle_gamma   90.00
#
_symmetry.space_group_name_H-M   'P 1'
#
loop_
_entity.id
_entity.type
_entity.pdbx_description
1 polymer ?
#
loop_
_entity_poly.entity_id
_entity_poly.type
_entity_poly.pdbx_seq_one_letter_code
_entity_poly.pdbx_strand_id
1 'polypeptide(L)'
;SAKIIMPKTAPQIKIENTKKYGAEVILYDTYFQSREEIGNEIQKKDNRALIKPYDDEDIIAGQGTAAIEIVNDLKEQSIEPDLYLCCCGGGGLIAGTSTYLKHIYPNIKSYSVEPEEFDDTKRSLEAGKLIENKKNAKSFCDALLAPQPGNITFQINSNNLEGGLSVSDEEVTKTIILLAEQLKIVV
;
A
#
# COMPACT_ATOMS: atom_id res chain seq x y z
N SER A 1 24.86 -3.54 -1.56
CA SER A 1 23.97 -3.10 -2.67
C SER A 1 22.63 -3.80 -2.58
N ALA A 2 21.54 -3.11 -2.96
CA ALA A 2 20.20 -3.68 -3.01
C ALA A 2 19.93 -4.27 -4.41
N LYS A 3 19.10 -5.32 -4.47
CA LYS A 3 18.48 -5.83 -5.69
C LYS A 3 16.98 -5.55 -5.59
N ILE A 4 16.43 -4.84 -6.56
CA ILE A 4 15.03 -4.44 -6.57
C ILE A 4 14.31 -5.12 -7.74
N ILE A 5 13.29 -5.91 -7.43
CA ILE A 5 12.49 -6.63 -8.42
C ILE A 5 11.31 -5.73 -8.79
N MET A 6 11.23 -5.34 -10.06
CA MET A 6 10.20 -4.42 -10.56
C MET A 6 9.50 -5.01 -11.79
N PRO A 7 8.20 -4.76 -11.97
CA PRO A 7 7.53 -5.18 -13.20
C PRO A 7 8.07 -4.40 -14.41
N LYS A 8 8.11 -5.04 -15.58
CA LYS A 8 8.49 -4.37 -16.85
C LYS A 8 7.59 -3.17 -17.18
N THR A 9 6.37 -3.17 -16.65
CA THR A 9 5.38 -2.10 -16.81
C THR A 9 5.57 -0.94 -15.83
N ALA A 10 6.54 -1.01 -14.91
CA ALA A 10 6.81 0.09 -13.99
C ALA A 10 7.18 1.37 -14.74
N PRO A 11 6.77 2.56 -14.26
CA PRO A 11 7.14 3.82 -14.86
C PRO A 11 8.66 3.95 -15.02
N GLN A 12 9.11 4.39 -16.20
CA GLN A 12 10.53 4.49 -16.53
C GLN A 12 11.31 5.33 -15.51
N ILE A 13 10.69 6.41 -15.03
CA ILE A 13 11.30 7.29 -14.01
C ILE A 13 11.59 6.54 -12.70
N LYS A 14 10.72 5.61 -12.28
CA LYS A 14 10.94 4.81 -11.06
C LYS A 14 12.12 3.84 -11.25
N ILE A 15 12.21 3.21 -12.42
CA ILE A 15 13.32 2.30 -12.77
C ILE A 15 14.65 3.06 -12.77
N GLU A 16 14.70 4.21 -13.43
CA GLU A 16 15.90 5.04 -13.55
C GLU A 16 16.36 5.58 -12.20
N ASN A 17 15.43 6.11 -11.40
CA ASN A 17 15.76 6.63 -10.07
C ASN A 17 16.27 5.51 -9.14
N THR A 18 15.66 4.33 -9.19
CA THR A 18 16.14 3.18 -8.42
C THR A 18 17.57 2.81 -8.79
N LYS A 19 17.90 2.82 -10.09
CA LYS A 19 19.29 2.58 -10.57
C LYS A 19 20.24 3.70 -10.14
N LYS A 20 19.82 4.96 -10.17
CA LYS A 20 20.63 6.12 -9.73
C LYS A 20 21.02 6.02 -8.25
N TYR A 21 20.18 5.41 -7.40
CA TYR A 21 20.53 5.12 -6.00
C TYR A 21 21.46 3.91 -5.83
N GLY A 22 21.97 3.33 -6.91
CA GLY A 22 22.95 2.24 -6.88
C GLY A 22 22.36 0.85 -6.70
N ALA A 23 21.03 0.70 -6.88
CA ALA A 23 20.40 -0.62 -6.85
C ALA A 23 20.51 -1.33 -8.21
N GLU A 24 20.66 -2.65 -8.17
CA GLU A 24 20.45 -3.53 -9.32
C GLU A 24 18.95 -3.75 -9.51
N VAL A 25 18.41 -3.34 -10.66
CA VAL A 25 16.98 -3.53 -10.97
C VAL A 25 16.80 -4.78 -11.81
N ILE A 26 15.97 -5.70 -11.31
CA ILE A 26 15.59 -6.94 -11.97
C ILE A 26 14.16 -6.80 -12.46
N LEU A 27 13.99 -6.72 -13.79
CA LEU A 27 12.68 -6.57 -14.40
C LEU A 27 12.03 -7.93 -14.63
N TYR A 28 10.75 -8.07 -14.24
CA TYR A 28 9.97 -9.29 -14.46
C TYR A 28 8.68 -9.01 -15.23
N ASP A 29 8.17 -10.05 -15.86
CA ASP A 29 6.90 -10.02 -16.58
C ASP A 29 5.79 -10.52 -15.67
N THR A 30 4.82 -9.66 -15.34
CA THR A 30 3.73 -9.94 -14.40
C THR A 30 2.76 -11.04 -14.90
N TYR A 31 2.75 -11.33 -16.20
CA TYR A 31 1.90 -12.38 -16.75
C TYR A 31 2.48 -13.79 -16.67
N PHE A 32 3.83 -13.88 -16.64
CA PHE A 32 4.53 -15.17 -16.75
C PHE A 32 5.44 -15.48 -15.56
N GLN A 33 5.69 -14.51 -14.68
CA GLN A 33 6.67 -14.65 -13.61
C GLN A 33 6.09 -14.20 -12.27
N SER A 34 6.45 -14.88 -11.20
CA SER A 34 6.12 -14.49 -9.83
C SER A 34 7.27 -13.68 -9.23
N ARG A 35 6.97 -12.48 -8.73
CA ARG A 35 7.93 -11.65 -8.01
C ARG A 35 8.47 -12.37 -6.76
N GLU A 36 7.60 -13.10 -6.07
CA GLU A 36 7.93 -13.84 -4.86
C GLU A 36 8.91 -14.97 -5.16
N GLU A 37 8.69 -15.73 -6.25
CA GLU A 37 9.60 -16.79 -6.68
C GLU A 37 10.98 -16.24 -7.02
N ILE A 38 11.05 -15.18 -7.82
CA ILE A 38 12.31 -14.49 -8.16
C ILE A 38 13.02 -14.01 -6.89
N GLY A 39 12.29 -13.42 -5.95
CA GLY A 39 12.82 -12.95 -4.68
C GLY A 39 13.43 -14.09 -3.86
N ASN A 40 12.71 -15.20 -3.74
CA ASN A 40 13.16 -16.40 -3.01
C ASN A 40 14.40 -17.03 -3.64
N GLU A 41 14.46 -17.08 -4.97
CA GLU A 41 15.64 -17.59 -5.70
C GLU A 41 16.87 -16.72 -5.44
N ILE A 42 16.73 -15.40 -5.53
CA ILE A 42 17.82 -14.45 -5.27
C ILE A 42 18.27 -14.53 -3.81
N GLN A 43 17.32 -14.61 -2.87
CA GLN A 43 17.61 -14.76 -1.45
C GLN A 43 18.48 -15.98 -1.19
N LYS A 44 18.10 -17.14 -1.74
CA LYS A 44 18.85 -18.39 -1.59
C LYS A 44 20.23 -18.33 -2.25
N LYS A 45 20.29 -17.79 -3.47
CA LYS A 45 21.52 -17.74 -4.27
C LYS A 45 22.56 -16.79 -3.69
N ASP A 46 22.13 -15.63 -3.25
CA ASP A 46 23.01 -14.53 -2.85
C ASP A 46 23.13 -14.39 -1.32
N ASN A 47 22.44 -15.25 -0.55
CA ASN A 47 22.36 -15.20 0.92
C ASN A 47 21.99 -13.81 1.44
N ARG A 48 20.92 -13.22 0.90
CA ARG A 48 20.44 -11.86 1.23
C ARG A 48 19.15 -11.93 2.04
N ALA A 49 18.88 -10.90 2.84
CA ALA A 49 17.56 -10.70 3.41
C ALA A 49 16.56 -10.34 2.29
N LEU A 50 15.41 -10.99 2.26
CA LEU A 50 14.29 -10.64 1.38
C LEU A 50 13.36 -9.69 2.14
N ILE A 51 13.25 -8.47 1.65
CA ILE A 51 12.32 -7.47 2.18
C ILE A 51 11.05 -7.51 1.33
N LYS A 52 9.95 -7.92 1.91
CA LYS A 52 8.64 -7.93 1.23
C LYS A 52 8.07 -6.51 1.13
N PRO A 53 7.17 -6.24 0.17
CA PRO A 53 6.61 -4.89 0.00
C PRO A 53 5.56 -4.52 1.05
N TYR A 54 4.86 -5.47 1.66
CA TYR A 54 3.79 -5.22 2.63
C TYR A 54 3.46 -6.38 3.59
N ASP A 55 3.50 -7.63 3.13
CA ASP A 55 3.02 -8.79 3.90
C ASP A 55 4.11 -9.40 4.79
N ASP A 56 4.56 -8.61 5.75
CA ASP A 56 5.66 -8.93 6.66
C ASP A 56 5.52 -8.10 7.94
N GLU A 57 5.70 -8.72 9.11
CA GLU A 57 5.47 -8.08 10.40
C GLU A 57 6.37 -6.87 10.64
N ASP A 58 7.66 -6.98 10.29
CA ASP A 58 8.62 -5.89 10.47
C ASP A 58 8.31 -4.72 9.53
N ILE A 59 7.89 -5.02 8.30
CA ILE A 59 7.47 -4.00 7.34
C ILE A 59 6.21 -3.29 7.84
N ILE A 60 5.21 -4.03 8.30
CA ILE A 60 3.98 -3.46 8.86
C ILE A 60 4.29 -2.58 10.07
N ALA A 61 5.13 -3.05 10.99
CA ALA A 61 5.57 -2.26 12.15
C ALA A 61 6.29 -0.97 11.71
N GLY A 62 7.17 -1.06 10.71
CA GLY A 62 7.83 0.11 10.12
C GLY A 62 6.84 1.12 9.54
N GLN A 63 5.79 0.67 8.84
CA GLN A 63 4.73 1.56 8.34
C GLN A 63 3.93 2.23 9.47
N GLY A 64 3.78 1.56 10.60
CA GLY A 64 3.12 2.10 11.79
C GLY A 64 3.79 3.35 12.37
N THR A 65 5.08 3.59 12.08
CA THR A 65 5.80 4.78 12.56
C THR A 65 5.18 6.09 12.06
N ALA A 66 4.58 6.09 10.88
CA ALA A 66 3.85 7.25 10.37
C ALA A 66 2.70 7.65 11.31
N ALA A 67 2.01 6.68 11.90
CA ALA A 67 0.93 6.97 12.85
C ALA A 67 1.44 7.54 14.17
N ILE A 68 2.68 7.25 14.58
CA ILE A 68 3.31 7.87 15.75
C ILE A 68 3.47 9.38 15.52
N GLU A 69 3.93 9.76 14.33
CA GLU A 69 4.10 11.17 13.94
C GLU A 69 2.74 11.86 13.85
N ILE A 70 1.75 11.25 13.18
CA ILE A 70 0.37 11.76 13.11
C ILE A 70 -0.19 12.01 14.52
N VAL A 71 -0.05 11.06 15.44
CA VAL A 71 -0.55 11.20 16.81
C VAL A 71 0.12 12.34 17.55
N ASN A 72 1.44 12.53 17.37
CA ASN A 72 2.17 13.62 17.99
C ASN A 72 1.67 14.98 17.49
N ASP A 73 1.52 15.14 16.17
CA ASP A 73 1.02 16.36 15.54
C ASP A 73 -0.42 16.69 15.97
N LEU A 74 -1.30 15.67 16.07
CA LEU A 74 -2.68 15.83 16.53
C LEU A 74 -2.74 16.26 17.99
N LYS A 75 -1.89 15.68 18.86
CA LYS A 75 -1.81 16.05 20.27
C LYS A 75 -1.32 17.49 20.47
N GLU A 76 -0.32 17.92 19.70
CA GLU A 76 0.16 19.32 19.74
C GLU A 76 -0.95 20.31 19.38
N GLN A 77 -1.84 19.92 18.46
CA GLN A 77 -2.97 20.73 18.03
C GLN A 77 -4.24 20.53 18.90
N SER A 78 -4.20 19.64 19.88
CA SER A 78 -5.37 19.26 20.71
C SER A 78 -6.53 18.73 19.87
N ILE A 79 -6.24 17.98 18.80
CA ILE A 79 -7.22 17.36 17.92
C ILE A 79 -7.38 15.88 18.28
N GLU A 80 -8.61 15.42 18.44
CA GLU A 80 -8.96 14.01 18.54
C GLU A 80 -9.64 13.57 17.23
N PRO A 81 -9.06 12.63 16.47
CA PRO A 81 -9.60 12.23 15.17
C PRO A 81 -10.75 11.25 15.32
N ASP A 82 -11.83 11.46 14.58
CA ASP A 82 -12.97 10.53 14.47
C ASP A 82 -12.78 9.50 13.36
N LEU A 83 -12.06 9.89 12.30
CA LEU A 83 -11.97 9.15 11.06
C LEU A 83 -10.53 9.12 10.52
N TYR A 84 -10.09 7.96 10.05
CA TYR A 84 -8.85 7.76 9.33
C TYR A 84 -9.12 7.11 7.98
N LEU A 85 -8.68 7.76 6.92
CA LEU A 85 -8.72 7.24 5.55
C LEU A 85 -7.30 7.01 5.06
N CYS A 86 -7.02 5.83 4.52
CA CYS A 86 -5.69 5.50 4.04
C CYS A 86 -5.76 4.80 2.68
N CYS A 87 -4.96 5.26 1.72
CA CYS A 87 -4.78 4.55 0.46
C CYS A 87 -4.24 3.14 0.70
N CYS A 88 -4.77 2.16 -0.02
CA CYS A 88 -4.47 0.76 0.21
C CYS A 88 -4.14 0.04 -1.10
N GLY A 89 -2.96 -0.58 -1.15
CA GLY A 89 -2.60 -1.62 -2.10
C GLY A 89 -2.60 -2.96 -1.37
N GLY A 90 -1.45 -3.57 -1.10
CA GLY A 90 -1.38 -4.83 -0.34
C GLY A 90 -1.69 -4.74 1.16
N GLY A 91 -2.03 -3.57 1.68
CA GLY A 91 -2.55 -3.34 3.03
C GLY A 91 -1.52 -3.07 4.12
N GLY A 92 -0.20 -3.02 3.81
CA GLY A 92 0.85 -2.88 4.84
C GLY A 92 0.82 -1.55 5.57
N LEU A 93 0.67 -0.43 4.86
CA LEU A 93 0.62 0.90 5.43
C LEU A 93 -0.57 1.03 6.39
N ILE A 94 -1.77 0.72 5.92
CA ILE A 94 -2.98 0.86 6.74
C ILE A 94 -2.98 -0.14 7.90
N ALA A 95 -2.43 -1.34 7.75
CA ALA A 95 -2.31 -2.31 8.85
C ALA A 95 -1.44 -1.76 9.99
N GLY A 96 -0.27 -1.20 9.67
CA GLY A 96 0.62 -0.62 10.66
C GLY A 96 0.04 0.63 11.31
N THR A 97 -0.45 1.56 10.51
CA THR A 97 -0.97 2.86 11.01
C THR A 97 -2.26 2.67 11.79
N SER A 98 -3.23 1.87 11.31
CA SER A 98 -4.48 1.63 12.03
C SER A 98 -4.27 0.92 13.36
N THR A 99 -3.28 0.03 13.46
CA THR A 99 -2.93 -0.64 14.70
C THR A 99 -2.53 0.37 15.78
N TYR A 100 -1.65 1.30 15.46
CA TYR A 100 -1.22 2.32 16.42
C TYR A 100 -2.31 3.35 16.70
N LEU A 101 -3.02 3.83 15.66
CA LEU A 101 -4.11 4.78 15.83
C LEU A 101 -5.21 4.22 16.73
N LYS A 102 -5.63 2.98 16.51
CA LYS A 102 -6.69 2.33 17.31
C LYS A 102 -6.26 2.09 18.76
N HIS A 103 -4.96 1.88 19.01
CA HIS A 103 -4.41 1.79 20.36
C HIS A 103 -4.52 3.13 21.13
N ILE A 104 -4.24 4.25 20.46
CA ILE A 104 -4.30 5.60 21.07
C ILE A 104 -5.72 6.15 21.10
N TYR A 105 -6.48 5.95 20.01
CA TYR A 105 -7.84 6.42 19.82
C TYR A 105 -8.79 5.23 19.57
N PRO A 106 -9.26 4.53 20.62
CA PRO A 106 -10.03 3.28 20.46
C PRO A 106 -11.33 3.41 19.64
N ASN A 107 -11.88 4.61 19.57
CA ASN A 107 -13.13 4.90 18.85
C ASN A 107 -12.92 5.39 17.41
N ILE A 108 -11.66 5.55 16.95
CA ILE A 108 -11.37 5.99 15.59
C ILE A 108 -11.91 4.97 14.58
N LYS A 109 -12.59 5.48 13.55
CA LYS A 109 -13.07 4.66 12.43
C LYS A 109 -12.06 4.72 11.28
N SER A 110 -11.52 3.58 10.91
CA SER A 110 -10.50 3.48 9.86
C SER A 110 -11.06 2.77 8.63
N TYR A 111 -10.77 3.31 7.44
CA TYR A 111 -11.20 2.74 6.16
C TYR A 111 -10.03 2.70 5.17
N SER A 112 -9.92 1.60 4.41
CA SER A 112 -9.08 1.57 3.22
C SER A 112 -9.72 2.39 2.08
N VAL A 113 -8.88 2.99 1.23
CA VAL A 113 -9.32 3.66 0.00
C VAL A 113 -8.52 3.07 -1.16
N GLU A 114 -9.21 2.52 -2.14
CA GLU A 114 -8.64 1.74 -3.22
C GLU A 114 -9.15 2.21 -4.58
N PRO A 115 -8.38 2.01 -5.68
CA PRO A 115 -8.92 2.18 -7.03
C PRO A 115 -10.07 1.20 -7.29
N GLU A 116 -11.12 1.61 -7.99
CA GLU A 116 -12.35 0.85 -8.20
C GLU A 116 -12.13 -0.55 -8.81
N GLU A 117 -11.15 -0.70 -9.70
CA GLU A 117 -10.80 -2.02 -10.25
C GLU A 117 -9.81 -2.83 -9.39
N PHE A 118 -9.30 -2.23 -8.31
CA PHE A 118 -8.35 -2.84 -7.35
C PHE A 118 -8.86 -2.70 -5.92
N ASP A 119 -10.17 -2.90 -5.71
CA ASP A 119 -10.85 -2.81 -4.43
C ASP A 119 -10.86 -4.15 -3.65
N ASP A 120 -9.76 -4.87 -3.77
CA ASP A 120 -9.60 -6.20 -3.21
C ASP A 120 -9.67 -6.25 -1.68
N THR A 121 -9.15 -5.24 -0.99
CA THR A 121 -9.26 -5.14 0.47
C THR A 121 -10.71 -4.95 0.88
N LYS A 122 -11.44 -4.03 0.26
CA LYS A 122 -12.87 -3.80 0.51
C LYS A 122 -13.67 -5.08 0.33
N ARG A 123 -13.55 -5.73 -0.83
CA ARG A 123 -14.28 -6.97 -1.14
C ARG A 123 -13.87 -8.12 -0.20
N SER A 124 -12.60 -8.17 0.19
CA SER A 124 -12.12 -9.19 1.13
C SER A 124 -12.70 -8.99 2.52
N LEU A 125 -12.78 -7.75 3.01
CA LEU A 125 -13.41 -7.41 4.29
C LEU A 125 -14.90 -7.78 4.29
N GLU A 126 -15.64 -7.40 3.24
CA GLU A 126 -17.06 -7.74 3.06
C GLU A 126 -17.30 -9.25 3.00
N ALA A 127 -16.40 -9.99 2.35
CA ALA A 127 -16.52 -11.46 2.19
C ALA A 127 -15.95 -12.26 3.36
N GLY A 128 -15.20 -11.64 4.28
CA GLY A 128 -14.49 -12.32 5.36
C GLY A 128 -13.38 -13.28 4.91
N LYS A 129 -12.88 -13.13 3.69
CA LYS A 129 -11.81 -13.94 3.09
C LYS A 129 -11.08 -13.16 1.99
N LEU A 130 -9.86 -13.57 1.67
CA LEU A 130 -9.08 -12.99 0.58
C LEU A 130 -9.80 -13.11 -0.77
N ILE A 131 -9.90 -11.98 -1.49
CA ILE A 131 -10.46 -11.88 -2.83
C ILE A 131 -9.39 -11.30 -3.75
N GLU A 132 -9.15 -11.96 -4.87
CA GLU A 132 -8.22 -11.48 -5.90
C GLU A 132 -8.89 -10.46 -6.83
N ASN A 133 -8.08 -9.55 -7.35
CA ASN A 133 -8.46 -8.66 -8.45
C ASN A 133 -8.50 -9.40 -9.79
N LYS A 134 -9.26 -8.87 -10.72
CA LYS A 134 -9.31 -9.41 -12.08
C LYS A 134 -7.95 -9.23 -12.76
N LYS A 135 -7.47 -10.24 -13.48
CA LYS A 135 -6.19 -10.19 -14.19
C LYS A 135 -6.06 -9.07 -15.24
N ASN A 136 -7.17 -8.57 -15.74
CA ASN A 136 -7.22 -7.49 -16.73
C ASN A 136 -7.61 -6.14 -16.11
N ALA A 137 -7.68 -6.03 -14.80
CA ALA A 137 -7.93 -4.78 -14.09
C ALA A 137 -6.86 -3.72 -14.43
N LYS A 138 -7.27 -2.47 -14.50
CA LYS A 138 -6.40 -1.35 -14.86
C LYS A 138 -6.73 -0.14 -14.00
N SER A 139 -5.70 0.57 -13.58
CA SER A 139 -5.79 1.90 -13.00
C SER A 139 -4.45 2.60 -13.22
N PHE A 140 -4.43 3.93 -13.29
CA PHE A 140 -3.18 4.68 -13.32
C PHE A 140 -2.57 4.89 -11.93
N CYS A 141 -3.26 4.53 -10.86
CA CYS A 141 -2.75 4.54 -9.49
C CYS A 141 -1.72 3.42 -9.29
N ASP A 142 -0.60 3.48 -9.99
CA ASP A 142 0.39 2.41 -10.17
C ASP A 142 1.01 1.87 -8.88
N ALA A 143 0.91 2.60 -7.77
CA ALA A 143 1.36 2.16 -6.45
C ALA A 143 0.35 1.26 -5.71
N LEU A 144 -0.90 1.17 -6.18
CA LEU A 144 -2.03 0.50 -5.50
C LEU A 144 -2.55 -0.72 -6.26
N LEU A 145 -1.75 -1.31 -7.15
CA LEU A 145 -2.15 -2.41 -8.04
C LEU A 145 -1.75 -3.78 -7.48
N ALA A 146 -1.94 -4.01 -6.19
CA ALA A 146 -1.74 -5.33 -5.61
C ALA A 146 -2.77 -6.33 -6.18
N PRO A 147 -2.40 -7.59 -6.46
CA PRO A 147 -3.35 -8.57 -6.98
C PRO A 147 -4.40 -9.00 -5.95
N GLN A 148 -4.05 -8.94 -4.67
CA GLN A 148 -4.89 -9.23 -3.51
C GLN A 148 -4.24 -8.68 -2.24
N PRO A 149 -4.97 -8.56 -1.11
CA PRO A 149 -4.38 -8.22 0.18
C PRO A 149 -3.35 -9.26 0.62
N GLY A 150 -2.38 -8.87 1.44
CA GLY A 150 -1.49 -9.83 2.09
C GLY A 150 -2.24 -10.68 3.14
N ASN A 151 -1.70 -11.84 3.47
CA ASN A 151 -2.29 -12.71 4.49
C ASN A 151 -2.24 -12.08 5.90
N ILE A 152 -1.08 -11.53 6.28
CA ILE A 152 -0.87 -10.88 7.58
C ILE A 152 -1.65 -9.56 7.61
N THR A 153 -1.52 -8.76 6.54
CA THR A 153 -2.20 -7.46 6.45
C THR A 153 -3.71 -7.62 6.48
N PHE A 154 -4.29 -8.64 5.82
CA PHE A 154 -5.72 -8.91 5.86
C PHE A 154 -6.21 -9.26 7.27
N GLN A 155 -5.47 -10.09 8.02
CA GLN A 155 -5.83 -10.43 9.40
C GLN A 155 -5.88 -9.20 10.30
N ILE A 156 -4.87 -8.31 10.19
CA ILE A 156 -4.81 -7.07 10.96
C ILE A 156 -5.96 -6.13 10.53
N ASN A 157 -6.13 -5.92 9.23
CA ASN A 157 -7.12 -5.01 8.67
C ASN A 157 -8.56 -5.46 8.99
N SER A 158 -8.84 -6.76 8.97
CA SER A 158 -10.15 -7.32 9.36
C SER A 158 -10.54 -7.01 10.82
N ASN A 159 -9.56 -6.77 11.69
CA ASN A 159 -9.80 -6.42 13.08
C ASN A 159 -9.83 -4.90 13.32
N ASN A 160 -9.16 -4.13 12.47
CA ASN A 160 -8.94 -2.71 12.69
C ASN A 160 -9.84 -1.79 11.86
N LEU A 161 -10.27 -2.23 10.67
CA LEU A 161 -11.02 -1.39 9.74
C LEU A 161 -12.53 -1.62 9.88
N GLU A 162 -13.28 -0.54 9.72
CA GLU A 162 -14.75 -0.58 9.61
C GLU A 162 -15.19 -1.04 8.20
N GLY A 163 -14.32 -0.90 7.20
CA GLY A 163 -14.57 -1.29 5.82
C GLY A 163 -13.59 -0.69 4.84
N GLY A 164 -13.92 -0.78 3.55
CA GLY A 164 -13.17 -0.20 2.45
C GLY A 164 -14.02 0.71 1.57
N LEU A 165 -13.39 1.70 1.01
CA LEU A 165 -13.96 2.64 0.03
C LEU A 165 -13.24 2.43 -1.31
N SER A 166 -13.95 2.62 -2.40
CA SER A 166 -13.35 2.61 -3.74
C SER A 166 -13.58 3.94 -4.45
N VAL A 167 -12.60 4.36 -5.24
CA VAL A 167 -12.62 5.59 -6.03
C VAL A 167 -12.26 5.28 -7.47
N SER A 168 -12.93 5.94 -8.41
CA SER A 168 -12.63 5.80 -9.84
C SER A 168 -11.40 6.61 -10.24
N ASP A 169 -10.73 6.19 -11.31
CA ASP A 169 -9.63 6.96 -11.92
C ASP A 169 -10.06 8.38 -12.33
N GLU A 170 -11.34 8.57 -12.68
CA GLU A 170 -11.88 9.90 -12.99
C GLU A 170 -11.93 10.81 -11.76
N GLU A 171 -12.38 10.30 -10.61
CA GLU A 171 -12.41 11.05 -9.34
C GLU A 171 -11.00 11.39 -8.87
N VAL A 172 -10.07 10.46 -8.98
CA VAL A 172 -8.65 10.73 -8.67
C VAL A 172 -8.09 11.82 -9.58
N THR A 173 -8.36 11.76 -10.89
CA THR A 173 -7.91 12.79 -11.85
C THR A 173 -8.47 14.17 -11.49
N LYS A 174 -9.77 14.27 -11.21
CA LYS A 174 -10.41 15.52 -10.79
C LYS A 174 -9.79 16.06 -9.50
N THR A 175 -9.47 15.18 -8.56
CA THR A 175 -8.84 15.56 -7.29
C THR A 175 -7.43 16.08 -7.48
N ILE A 176 -6.62 15.43 -8.34
CA ILE A 176 -5.27 15.90 -8.70
C ILE A 176 -5.32 17.32 -9.28
N ILE A 177 -6.25 17.56 -10.22
CA ILE A 177 -6.44 18.89 -10.82
C ILE A 177 -6.84 19.91 -9.74
N LEU A 178 -7.82 19.57 -8.89
CA LEU A 178 -8.26 20.42 -7.79
C LEU A 178 -7.11 20.80 -6.85
N LEU A 179 -6.29 19.84 -6.43
CA LEU A 179 -5.14 20.08 -5.57
C LEU A 179 -4.11 21.01 -6.23
N ALA A 180 -3.82 20.79 -7.52
CA ALA A 180 -2.90 21.64 -8.26
C ALA A 180 -3.45 23.06 -8.40
N GLU A 181 -4.74 23.24 -8.70
CA GLU A 181 -5.35 24.55 -8.91
C GLU A 181 -5.59 25.31 -7.61
N GLN A 182 -6.04 24.66 -6.54
CA GLN A 182 -6.43 25.33 -5.30
C GLN A 182 -5.26 25.43 -4.30
N LEU A 183 -4.52 24.34 -4.12
CA LEU A 183 -3.48 24.26 -3.10
C LEU A 183 -2.07 24.41 -3.67
N LYS A 184 -1.91 24.42 -5.02
CA LYS A 184 -0.60 24.44 -5.70
C LYS A 184 0.30 23.27 -5.32
N ILE A 185 -0.31 22.12 -5.01
CA ILE A 185 0.36 20.87 -4.67
C ILE A 185 0.36 19.97 -5.91
N VAL A 186 1.53 19.39 -6.19
CA VAL A 186 1.67 18.33 -7.19
C VAL A 186 1.72 16.99 -6.45
N VAL A 187 0.79 16.10 -6.80
CA VAL A 187 0.64 14.76 -6.21
C VAL A 187 0.79 13.69 -7.29
#